data_fd3130c8576c3b71ec724bb0e5c35aa1
#
_entry.id   fd3130c8576c3b71ec724bb0e5c35aa1
#
_cell.length_a   1.000
_cell.length_b   1.000
_cell.length_c   1.000
_cell.angle_alpha   90.00
_cell.angle_beta   90.00
_cell.angle_gamma   90.00
#
_symmetry.space_group_name_H-M   'P 1'
#
loop_
_entity.id
_entity.type
_entity.pdbx_description
1 polymer ?
#
loop_
_entity_poly.entity_id
_entity_poly.type
_entity_poly.pdbx_seq_one_letter_code
_entity_poly.pdbx_strand_id
1 'polypeptide(L)'
;MSYQPQTEAATSRFLNVDEGGRTLRIHINDCGDGKETVVMLHGSGPGATGWANFSRNIDPLVEAGYRVLLLDCPGWGKSDAIVNSGSRSDLNARILKSVVDQLGIDKVHLLGNSMGGHSAVAFTLSWPERVAKLVLMGGGTGGMSLFTPMPTEGIKLLNALYREPTIENLKKMMSIFVFDTRDLTEALFEARLNNMLSRRDHLDNFVKSLEANPKQFPDFGPRLGEISAPTLIVWGRNDRFVPMDAGLRLHV
;
A
#
# COMPACT_ATOMS: atom_id res chain seq x y z
N MET A 1 33.66 0.49 -4.87
CA MET A 1 32.90 -0.46 -5.70
C MET A 1 31.78 0.31 -6.35
N SER A 2 31.51 0.12 -7.64
CA SER A 2 30.37 0.78 -8.29
C SER A 2 29.08 0.18 -7.74
N TYR A 3 28.12 1.04 -7.38
CA TYR A 3 26.78 0.60 -6.97
C TYR A 3 26.13 -0.25 -8.07
N GLN A 4 25.49 -1.35 -7.66
CA GLN A 4 24.72 -2.21 -8.58
C GLN A 4 23.23 -1.97 -8.30
N PRO A 5 22.44 -1.57 -9.31
CA PRO A 5 21.01 -1.35 -9.15
C PRO A 5 20.29 -2.59 -8.62
N GLN A 6 19.34 -2.38 -7.73
CA GLN A 6 18.53 -3.45 -7.17
C GLN A 6 17.54 -3.98 -8.21
N THR A 7 17.32 -5.28 -8.26
CA THR A 7 16.32 -5.89 -9.14
C THR A 7 15.28 -6.65 -8.33
N GLU A 8 14.06 -6.72 -8.85
CA GLU A 8 12.97 -7.44 -8.16
C GLU A 8 13.34 -8.90 -7.90
N ALA A 9 13.92 -9.57 -8.88
CA ALA A 9 14.28 -10.99 -8.77
C ALA A 9 15.35 -11.24 -7.72
N ALA A 10 16.39 -10.38 -7.65
CA ALA A 10 17.51 -10.55 -6.74
C ALA A 10 17.14 -10.27 -5.27
N THR A 11 16.12 -9.45 -5.04
CA THR A 11 15.72 -9.01 -3.71
C THR A 11 14.46 -9.70 -3.19
N SER A 12 13.82 -10.54 -4.03
CA SER A 12 12.58 -11.27 -3.73
C SER A 12 12.77 -12.30 -2.63
N ARG A 13 11.97 -12.21 -1.56
CA ARG A 13 11.97 -13.15 -0.42
C ARG A 13 10.55 -13.45 0.01
N PHE A 14 10.40 -14.59 0.68
CA PHE A 14 9.13 -15.00 1.26
C PHE A 14 9.29 -15.30 2.75
N LEU A 15 8.31 -14.87 3.54
CA LEU A 15 8.19 -15.18 4.95
C LEU A 15 6.84 -15.83 5.23
N ASN A 16 6.82 -16.80 6.13
CA ASN A 16 5.59 -17.40 6.61
C ASN A 16 5.12 -16.63 7.84
N VAL A 17 3.89 -16.14 7.80
CA VAL A 17 3.28 -15.35 8.87
C VAL A 17 2.00 -16.01 9.33
N ASP A 18 1.90 -16.30 10.61
CA ASP A 18 0.67 -16.85 11.19
C ASP A 18 -0.32 -15.72 11.47
N GLU A 19 -1.51 -15.81 10.89
CA GLU A 19 -2.58 -14.83 11.03
C GLU A 19 -3.93 -15.53 11.12
N GLY A 20 -4.64 -15.33 12.23
CA GLY A 20 -5.98 -15.88 12.42
C GLY A 20 -6.07 -17.41 12.33
N GLY A 21 -5.06 -18.13 12.79
CA GLY A 21 -5.02 -19.59 12.78
C GLY A 21 -4.63 -20.22 11.43
N ARG A 22 -4.14 -19.44 10.50
CA ARG A 22 -3.60 -19.91 9.21
C ARG A 22 -2.24 -19.27 8.94
N THR A 23 -1.36 -20.00 8.30
CA THR A 23 -0.07 -19.48 7.85
C THR A 23 -0.23 -18.88 6.45
N LEU A 24 0.18 -17.62 6.30
CA LEU A 24 0.24 -16.90 5.02
C LEU A 24 1.69 -16.79 4.57
N ARG A 25 1.94 -17.06 3.32
CA ARG A 25 3.22 -16.82 2.66
C ARG A 25 3.24 -15.39 2.15
N ILE A 26 4.05 -14.54 2.75
CA ILE A 26 4.14 -13.11 2.48
C ILE A 26 5.41 -12.83 1.67
N HIS A 27 5.24 -12.14 0.55
CA HIS A 27 6.33 -11.69 -0.31
C HIS A 27 6.83 -10.32 0.11
N ILE A 28 8.16 -10.18 0.13
CA ILE A 28 8.85 -8.90 0.29
C ILE A 28 9.98 -8.77 -0.73
N ASN A 29 10.34 -7.54 -1.07
CA ASN A 29 11.67 -7.25 -1.61
C ASN A 29 12.50 -6.63 -0.49
N ASP A 30 13.70 -7.20 -0.26
CA ASP A 30 14.63 -6.83 0.81
C ASP A 30 15.91 -6.30 0.16
N CYS A 31 16.06 -4.99 0.12
CA CYS A 31 17.01 -4.26 -0.70
C CYS A 31 18.03 -3.52 0.18
N GLY A 32 19.32 -3.68 -0.12
CA GLY A 32 20.39 -3.06 0.68
C GLY A 32 20.59 -3.70 2.05
N ASP A 33 21.57 -3.21 2.80
CA ASP A 33 22.01 -3.74 4.09
C ASP A 33 22.22 -2.63 5.15
N GLY A 34 21.61 -1.47 4.93
CA GLY A 34 21.70 -0.32 5.83
C GLY A 34 21.17 -0.63 7.24
N LYS A 35 21.67 0.10 8.23
CA LYS A 35 21.29 -0.07 9.64
C LYS A 35 19.87 0.42 9.91
N GLU A 36 19.44 1.48 9.25
CA GLU A 36 18.08 2.01 9.33
C GLU A 36 17.24 1.43 8.20
N THR A 37 16.02 0.98 8.53
CA THR A 37 15.12 0.34 7.57
C THR A 37 13.97 1.25 7.19
N VAL A 38 13.76 1.41 5.89
CA VAL A 38 12.56 2.04 5.31
C VAL A 38 11.63 0.94 4.80
N VAL A 39 10.43 0.86 5.36
CA VAL A 39 9.37 -0.03 4.88
C VAL A 39 8.39 0.76 4.04
N MET A 40 8.02 0.22 2.87
CA MET A 40 7.06 0.86 1.96
C MET A 40 5.86 -0.05 1.70
N LEU A 41 4.66 0.49 1.92
CA LEU A 41 3.38 -0.19 1.75
C LEU A 41 2.62 0.40 0.56
N HIS A 42 2.26 -0.44 -0.39
CA HIS A 42 1.60 -0.06 -1.64
C HIS A 42 0.10 0.23 -1.47
N GLY A 43 -0.49 0.89 -2.48
CA GLY A 43 -1.92 1.15 -2.57
C GLY A 43 -2.75 -0.08 -2.98
N SER A 44 -4.08 0.03 -2.92
CA SER A 44 -5.03 -1.05 -3.19
C SER A 44 -5.39 -1.21 -4.67
N GLY A 45 -4.63 -0.67 -5.60
CA GLY A 45 -4.94 -0.85 -7.03
C GLY A 45 -4.90 -2.33 -7.44
N PRO A 46 -5.78 -2.78 -8.36
CA PRO A 46 -5.71 -4.12 -8.92
C PRO A 46 -4.32 -4.36 -9.54
N GLY A 47 -3.70 -5.49 -9.21
CA GLY A 47 -2.34 -5.81 -9.66
C GLY A 47 -1.22 -4.95 -9.04
N ALA A 48 -1.49 -4.17 -7.99
CA ALA A 48 -0.44 -3.44 -7.28
C ALA A 48 0.53 -4.40 -6.59
N THR A 49 1.79 -3.99 -6.52
CA THR A 49 2.85 -4.67 -5.75
C THR A 49 3.74 -3.62 -5.09
N GLY A 50 4.51 -4.02 -4.09
CA GLY A 50 5.53 -3.14 -3.51
C GLY A 50 6.50 -2.65 -4.58
N TRP A 51 6.97 -3.56 -5.45
CA TRP A 51 7.90 -3.23 -6.53
C TRP A 51 7.30 -2.25 -7.56
N ALA A 52 6.09 -2.51 -8.04
CA ALA A 52 5.44 -1.64 -9.04
C ALA A 52 5.16 -0.22 -8.51
N ASN A 53 4.95 -0.07 -7.20
CA ASN A 53 4.74 1.24 -6.58
C ASN A 53 6.05 2.00 -6.32
N PHE A 54 7.13 1.31 -5.91
CA PHE A 54 8.26 1.97 -5.27
C PHE A 54 9.63 1.64 -5.86
N SER A 55 9.73 0.87 -6.96
CA SER A 55 11.03 0.51 -7.55
C SER A 55 11.95 1.71 -7.82
N ARG A 56 11.38 2.84 -8.22
CA ARG A 56 12.13 4.08 -8.50
C ARG A 56 12.73 4.74 -7.24
N ASN A 57 12.25 4.36 -6.05
CA ASN A 57 12.71 4.90 -4.77
C ASN A 57 13.81 4.05 -4.12
N ILE A 58 14.02 2.81 -4.60
CA ILE A 58 14.91 1.85 -3.94
C ILE A 58 16.35 2.31 -4.02
N ASP A 59 16.87 2.47 -5.24
CA ASP A 59 18.28 2.76 -5.46
C ASP A 59 18.73 4.04 -4.74
N PRO A 60 18.01 5.18 -4.82
CA PRO A 60 18.39 6.38 -4.08
C PRO A 60 18.45 6.19 -2.56
N LEU A 61 17.57 5.36 -1.99
CA LEU A 61 17.57 5.11 -0.56
C LEU A 61 18.68 4.13 -0.14
N VAL A 62 18.93 3.10 -0.93
CA VAL A 62 20.03 2.17 -0.68
C VAL A 62 21.38 2.87 -0.80
N GLU A 63 21.56 3.74 -1.81
CA GLU A 63 22.76 4.58 -1.94
C GLU A 63 22.93 5.56 -0.76
N ALA A 64 21.83 6.03 -0.18
CA ALA A 64 21.83 6.83 1.04
C ALA A 64 22.11 6.03 2.34
N GLY A 65 22.30 4.70 2.23
CA GLY A 65 22.66 3.84 3.36
C GLY A 65 21.49 3.25 4.12
N TYR A 66 20.28 3.24 3.54
CA TYR A 66 19.12 2.57 4.12
C TYR A 66 18.98 1.12 3.61
N ARG A 67 18.40 0.27 4.45
CA ARG A 67 17.76 -0.99 4.02
C ARG A 67 16.32 -0.66 3.62
N VAL A 68 15.86 -1.16 2.48
CA VAL A 68 14.51 -0.90 1.95
C VAL A 68 13.72 -2.18 1.88
N LEU A 69 12.59 -2.24 2.55
CA LEU A 69 11.64 -3.35 2.47
C LEU A 69 10.38 -2.92 1.73
N LEU A 70 10.06 -3.62 0.66
CA LEU A 70 8.78 -3.49 -0.02
C LEU A 70 7.93 -4.70 0.35
N LEU A 71 6.75 -4.45 0.92
CA LEU A 71 5.83 -5.52 1.29
C LEU A 71 4.72 -5.63 0.23
N ASP A 72 4.53 -6.82 -0.32
CA ASP A 72 3.28 -7.14 -1.01
C ASP A 72 2.23 -7.48 0.07
N CYS A 73 1.25 -6.59 0.25
CA CYS A 73 0.19 -6.82 1.24
C CYS A 73 -0.59 -8.11 0.96
N PRO A 74 -1.14 -8.79 1.98
CA PRO A 74 -1.91 -10.03 1.81
C PRO A 74 -3.00 -9.89 0.72
N GLY A 75 -2.96 -10.76 -0.26
CA GLY A 75 -3.83 -10.75 -1.43
C GLY A 75 -3.24 -10.04 -2.65
N TRP A 76 -2.16 -9.27 -2.53
CA TRP A 76 -1.50 -8.58 -3.65
C TRP A 76 -0.18 -9.21 -4.03
N GLY A 77 0.26 -8.89 -5.25
CA GLY A 77 1.56 -9.29 -5.76
C GLY A 77 1.78 -10.80 -5.68
N LYS A 78 2.88 -11.20 -5.05
CA LYS A 78 3.27 -12.59 -4.85
C LYS A 78 2.86 -13.14 -3.47
N SER A 79 2.23 -12.33 -2.61
CA SER A 79 1.70 -12.78 -1.32
C SER A 79 0.44 -13.63 -1.48
N ASP A 80 0.17 -14.49 -0.49
CA ASP A 80 -0.98 -15.37 -0.52
C ASP A 80 -2.30 -14.62 -0.61
N ALA A 81 -3.24 -15.21 -1.33
CA ALA A 81 -4.60 -14.72 -1.48
C ALA A 81 -5.40 -14.88 -0.18
N ILE A 82 -6.21 -13.88 0.13
CA ILE A 82 -7.06 -13.87 1.33
C ILE A 82 -8.37 -13.14 1.08
N VAL A 83 -9.47 -13.71 1.60
CA VAL A 83 -10.71 -12.98 1.86
C VAL A 83 -10.64 -12.45 3.28
N ASN A 84 -10.74 -11.13 3.44
CA ASN A 84 -10.69 -10.47 4.75
C ASN A 84 -12.06 -9.92 5.12
N SER A 85 -12.63 -10.37 6.21
CA SER A 85 -13.89 -9.88 6.77
C SER A 85 -13.72 -8.84 7.89
N GLY A 86 -12.48 -8.61 8.31
CA GLY A 86 -12.13 -7.62 9.34
C GLY A 86 -11.60 -6.31 8.77
N SER A 87 -10.90 -5.55 9.60
CA SER A 87 -10.14 -4.37 9.17
C SER A 87 -8.96 -4.78 8.30
N ARG A 88 -8.92 -4.26 7.07
CA ARG A 88 -7.82 -4.46 6.13
C ARG A 88 -6.52 -3.83 6.66
N SER A 89 -6.64 -2.66 7.24
CA SER A 89 -5.48 -1.91 7.74
C SER A 89 -4.84 -2.59 8.93
N ASP A 90 -5.66 -3.13 9.84
CA ASP A 90 -5.14 -3.86 11.00
C ASP A 90 -4.52 -5.21 10.58
N LEU A 91 -5.11 -5.90 9.60
CA LEU A 91 -4.50 -7.09 9.00
C LEU A 91 -3.11 -6.78 8.44
N ASN A 92 -3.01 -5.75 7.58
CA ASN A 92 -1.73 -5.37 6.98
C ASN A 92 -0.71 -4.95 8.06
N ALA A 93 -1.16 -4.25 9.11
CA ALA A 93 -0.31 -3.84 10.22
C ALA A 93 0.24 -5.04 11.02
N ARG A 94 -0.59 -6.05 11.32
CA ARG A 94 -0.14 -7.27 12.01
C ARG A 94 0.83 -8.09 11.16
N ILE A 95 0.56 -8.21 9.85
CA ILE A 95 1.48 -8.87 8.91
C ILE A 95 2.82 -8.15 8.88
N LEU A 96 2.83 -6.81 8.75
CA LEU A 96 4.05 -6.02 8.82
C LEU A 96 4.80 -6.24 10.13
N LYS A 97 4.08 -6.24 11.28
CA LYS A 97 4.68 -6.48 12.60
C LYS A 97 5.41 -7.82 12.63
N SER A 98 4.76 -8.89 12.17
CA SER A 98 5.38 -10.22 12.09
C SER A 98 6.59 -10.26 11.15
N VAL A 99 6.52 -9.57 10.00
CA VAL A 99 7.63 -9.48 9.05
C VAL A 99 8.85 -8.81 9.68
N VAL A 100 8.69 -7.63 10.29
CA VAL A 100 9.82 -6.90 10.88
C VAL A 100 10.40 -7.63 12.10
N ASP A 101 9.57 -8.34 12.87
CA ASP A 101 10.03 -9.17 13.99
C ASP A 101 10.88 -10.35 13.53
N GLN A 102 10.42 -11.08 12.50
CA GLN A 102 11.18 -12.20 11.92
C GLN A 102 12.50 -11.76 11.30
N LEU A 103 12.59 -10.51 10.83
CA LEU A 103 13.83 -9.93 10.27
C LEU A 103 14.72 -9.29 11.34
N GLY A 104 14.34 -9.32 12.61
CA GLY A 104 15.08 -8.71 13.71
C GLY A 104 15.15 -7.19 13.63
N ILE A 105 14.17 -6.54 12.99
CA ILE A 105 14.14 -5.08 12.83
C ILE A 105 13.33 -4.49 13.99
N ASP A 106 13.99 -3.73 14.83
CA ASP A 106 13.37 -3.12 16.01
C ASP A 106 12.52 -1.89 15.65
N LYS A 107 13.04 -1.00 14.83
CA LYS A 107 12.39 0.26 14.47
C LYS A 107 12.51 0.56 12.98
N VAL A 108 11.45 1.14 12.39
CA VAL A 108 11.36 1.43 10.95
C VAL A 108 11.01 2.88 10.67
N HIS A 109 11.45 3.38 9.52
CA HIS A 109 10.81 4.48 8.82
C HIS A 109 9.71 3.88 7.97
N LEU A 110 8.48 4.34 8.12
CA LEU A 110 7.33 3.73 7.47
C LEU A 110 6.74 4.70 6.43
N LEU A 111 6.64 4.24 5.20
CA LEU A 111 6.03 4.98 4.11
C LEU A 111 4.83 4.19 3.57
N GLY A 112 3.69 4.84 3.46
CA GLY A 112 2.50 4.21 2.92
C GLY A 112 1.79 5.05 1.87
N ASN A 113 1.43 4.40 0.75
CA ASN A 113 0.64 5.01 -0.30
C ASN A 113 -0.81 4.51 -0.24
N SER A 114 -1.80 5.41 -0.21
CA SER A 114 -3.23 5.08 -0.24
C SER A 114 -3.60 4.05 0.85
N MET A 115 -4.06 2.84 0.51
CA MET A 115 -4.27 1.73 1.45
C MET A 115 -3.03 1.49 2.33
N GLY A 116 -1.84 1.55 1.75
CA GLY A 116 -0.59 1.43 2.51
C GLY A 116 -0.42 2.53 3.55
N GLY A 117 -0.83 3.77 3.24
CA GLY A 117 -0.84 4.88 4.19
C GLY A 117 -1.79 4.64 5.35
N HIS A 118 -3.00 4.15 5.05
CA HIS A 118 -3.97 3.77 6.08
C HIS A 118 -3.44 2.62 6.96
N SER A 119 -2.77 1.64 6.36
CA SER A 119 -2.13 0.52 7.08
C SER A 119 -0.93 0.99 7.93
N ALA A 120 -0.18 1.98 7.44
CA ALA A 120 0.91 2.60 8.18
C ALA A 120 0.41 3.34 9.43
N VAL A 121 -0.72 4.04 9.34
CA VAL A 121 -1.39 4.64 10.50
C VAL A 121 -1.82 3.57 11.50
N ALA A 122 -2.45 2.48 11.05
CA ALA A 122 -2.83 1.36 11.92
C ALA A 122 -1.62 0.76 12.66
N PHE A 123 -0.51 0.55 11.94
CA PHE A 123 0.73 0.05 12.53
C PHE A 123 1.27 1.02 13.59
N THR A 124 1.35 2.32 13.27
CA THR A 124 1.89 3.34 14.15
C THR A 124 1.06 3.49 15.43
N LEU A 125 -0.28 3.42 15.32
CA LEU A 125 -1.18 3.46 16.47
C LEU A 125 -1.10 2.21 17.35
N SER A 126 -0.74 1.06 16.78
CA SER A 126 -0.65 -0.21 17.51
C SER A 126 0.73 -0.42 18.15
N TRP A 127 1.80 0.07 17.53
CA TRP A 127 3.19 -0.09 17.96
C TRP A 127 3.98 1.21 17.76
N PRO A 128 3.66 2.30 18.46
CA PRO A 128 4.28 3.62 18.25
C PRO A 128 5.80 3.60 18.47
N GLU A 129 6.30 2.78 19.38
CA GLU A 129 7.73 2.62 19.66
C GLU A 129 8.51 2.04 18.47
N ARG A 130 7.83 1.32 17.55
CA ARG A 130 8.43 0.67 16.39
C ARG A 130 8.57 1.60 15.19
N VAL A 131 8.08 2.85 15.28
CA VAL A 131 8.10 3.81 14.15
C VAL A 131 9.01 4.99 14.47
N ALA A 132 10.05 5.17 13.65
CA ALA A 132 10.97 6.30 13.76
C ALA A 132 10.44 7.56 13.07
N LYS A 133 9.92 7.40 11.85
CA LYS A 133 9.30 8.47 11.05
C LYS A 133 8.19 7.86 10.19
N LEU A 134 7.17 8.66 9.89
CA LEU A 134 6.04 8.25 9.08
C LEU A 134 5.90 9.14 7.85
N VAL A 135 5.70 8.54 6.68
CA VAL A 135 5.39 9.26 5.43
C VAL A 135 4.08 8.72 4.87
N LEU A 136 3.10 9.60 4.68
CA LEU A 136 1.77 9.26 4.18
C LEU A 136 1.55 9.93 2.81
N MET A 137 1.29 9.11 1.79
CA MET A 137 1.03 9.55 0.42
C MET A 137 -0.41 9.21 0.04
N GLY A 138 -1.30 10.19 -0.02
CA GLY A 138 -2.70 9.98 -0.41
C GLY A 138 -3.43 8.93 0.43
N GLY A 139 -2.96 8.68 1.65
CA GLY A 139 -3.52 7.67 2.56
C GLY A 139 -4.53 8.31 3.51
N GLY A 140 -5.82 8.03 3.33
CA GLY A 140 -6.87 8.56 4.18
C GLY A 140 -6.86 8.00 5.59
N THR A 141 -7.68 8.59 6.44
CA THR A 141 -7.91 8.13 7.83
C THR A 141 -9.06 7.13 7.93
N GLY A 142 -9.76 6.83 6.84
CA GLY A 142 -11.02 6.08 6.82
C GLY A 142 -12.26 6.93 7.04
N GLY A 143 -12.12 8.17 7.48
CA GLY A 143 -13.24 9.10 7.66
C GLY A 143 -13.82 9.62 6.35
N MET A 144 -15.04 10.15 6.41
CA MET A 144 -15.72 10.70 5.23
C MET A 144 -15.13 12.06 4.84
N SER A 145 -15.05 12.33 3.54
CA SER A 145 -14.79 13.67 3.02
C SER A 145 -15.93 14.63 3.42
N LEU A 146 -15.56 15.87 3.75
CA LEU A 146 -16.51 16.95 4.06
C LEU A 146 -17.06 17.60 2.78
N PHE A 147 -16.32 17.52 1.67
CA PHE A 147 -16.63 18.26 0.45
C PHE A 147 -16.96 17.38 -0.73
N THR A 148 -16.63 16.08 -0.67
CA THR A 148 -16.81 15.14 -1.78
C THR A 148 -17.73 14.00 -1.37
N PRO A 149 -18.82 13.75 -2.12
CA PRO A 149 -19.70 12.62 -1.86
C PRO A 149 -18.96 11.28 -1.95
N MET A 150 -19.26 10.38 -1.02
CA MET A 150 -18.69 9.03 -1.00
C MET A 150 -19.67 7.98 -1.57
N PRO A 151 -19.20 6.96 -2.27
CA PRO A 151 -17.83 6.77 -2.71
C PRO A 151 -17.43 7.78 -3.81
N THR A 152 -16.17 8.22 -3.77
CA THR A 152 -15.62 9.14 -4.79
C THR A 152 -15.65 8.51 -6.19
N GLU A 153 -15.47 9.33 -7.21
CA GLU A 153 -15.37 8.84 -8.60
C GLU A 153 -14.25 7.80 -8.75
N GLY A 154 -13.07 8.08 -8.18
CA GLY A 154 -11.94 7.15 -8.21
C GLY A 154 -12.27 5.82 -7.56
N ILE A 155 -12.93 5.80 -6.41
CA ILE A 155 -13.35 4.57 -5.74
C ILE A 155 -14.39 3.79 -6.57
N LYS A 156 -15.30 4.48 -7.25
CA LYS A 156 -16.26 3.81 -8.15
C LYS A 156 -15.55 3.12 -9.32
N LEU A 157 -14.61 3.82 -9.96
CA LEU A 157 -13.82 3.27 -11.07
C LEU A 157 -12.90 2.13 -10.63
N LEU A 158 -12.28 2.25 -9.45
CA LEU A 158 -11.49 1.18 -8.85
C LEU A 158 -12.32 -0.07 -8.65
N ASN A 159 -13.50 0.05 -8.03
CA ASN A 159 -14.40 -1.07 -7.79
C ASN A 159 -14.93 -1.70 -9.08
N ALA A 160 -15.18 -0.90 -10.12
CA ALA A 160 -15.54 -1.39 -11.44
C ALA A 160 -14.40 -2.23 -12.05
N LEU A 161 -13.15 -1.74 -11.97
CA LEU A 161 -11.98 -2.44 -12.49
C LEU A 161 -11.71 -3.77 -11.76
N TYR A 162 -11.96 -3.85 -10.45
CA TYR A 162 -11.86 -5.11 -9.71
C TYR A 162 -12.87 -6.16 -10.20
N ARG A 163 -14.10 -5.76 -10.54
CA ARG A 163 -15.15 -6.66 -11.02
C ARG A 163 -14.96 -7.04 -12.48
N GLU A 164 -14.60 -6.05 -13.30
CA GLU A 164 -14.42 -6.18 -14.75
C GLU A 164 -13.04 -5.66 -15.16
N PRO A 165 -11.97 -6.48 -15.01
CA PRO A 165 -10.60 -6.09 -15.36
C PRO A 165 -10.42 -6.09 -16.89
N THR A 166 -10.86 -5.01 -17.53
CA THR A 166 -10.73 -4.75 -18.96
C THR A 166 -9.80 -3.58 -19.22
N ILE A 167 -9.24 -3.52 -20.43
CA ILE A 167 -8.39 -2.40 -20.86
C ILE A 167 -9.15 -1.07 -20.81
N GLU A 168 -10.43 -1.08 -21.13
CA GLU A 168 -11.29 0.10 -21.10
C GLU A 168 -11.48 0.63 -19.69
N ASN A 169 -11.83 -0.25 -18.71
CA ASN A 169 -11.97 0.15 -17.33
C ASN A 169 -10.64 0.59 -16.70
N LEU A 170 -9.53 -0.04 -17.10
CA LEU A 170 -8.19 0.39 -16.68
C LEU A 170 -7.87 1.79 -17.20
N LYS A 171 -8.12 2.07 -18.48
CA LYS A 171 -7.90 3.40 -19.07
C LYS A 171 -8.77 4.47 -18.39
N LYS A 172 -10.06 4.17 -18.15
CA LYS A 172 -10.96 5.06 -17.39
C LYS A 172 -10.43 5.39 -16.00
N MET A 173 -9.98 4.38 -15.26
CA MET A 173 -9.41 4.60 -13.93
C MET A 173 -8.12 5.43 -14.02
N MET A 174 -7.20 5.06 -14.90
CA MET A 174 -5.90 5.73 -15.02
C MET A 174 -6.01 7.19 -15.46
N SER A 175 -7.03 7.55 -16.25
CA SER A 175 -7.26 8.94 -16.69
C SER A 175 -7.52 9.92 -15.54
N ILE A 176 -7.94 9.43 -14.39
CA ILE A 176 -8.16 10.25 -13.18
C ILE A 176 -7.17 9.94 -12.06
N PHE A 177 -6.43 8.83 -12.17
CA PHE A 177 -5.48 8.37 -11.17
C PHE A 177 -4.17 9.14 -11.22
N VAL A 178 -3.76 9.59 -12.41
CA VAL A 178 -2.57 10.41 -12.62
C VAL A 178 -2.96 11.77 -13.20
N PHE A 179 -2.30 12.81 -12.77
CA PHE A 179 -2.52 14.15 -13.29
C PHE A 179 -2.00 14.30 -14.73
N ASP A 180 -0.79 13.79 -14.99
CA ASP A 180 -0.17 13.80 -16.31
C ASP A 180 -0.24 12.42 -16.95
N THR A 181 -1.01 12.31 -18.01
CA THR A 181 -1.26 11.04 -18.71
C THR A 181 -0.31 10.77 -19.88
N ARG A 182 0.66 11.65 -20.15
CA ARG A 182 1.56 11.54 -21.31
C ARG A 182 2.40 10.26 -21.31
N ASP A 183 2.74 9.76 -20.14
CA ASP A 183 3.53 8.52 -19.99
C ASP A 183 2.66 7.24 -19.94
N LEU A 184 1.34 7.37 -20.09
CA LEU A 184 0.42 6.22 -20.11
C LEU A 184 0.38 5.62 -21.52
N THR A 185 1.34 4.75 -21.82
CA THR A 185 1.43 4.07 -23.11
C THR A 185 0.52 2.84 -23.19
N GLU A 186 0.18 2.39 -24.41
CA GLU A 186 -0.56 1.13 -24.60
C GLU A 186 0.17 -0.06 -23.98
N ALA A 187 1.50 -0.14 -24.14
CA ALA A 187 2.31 -1.19 -23.54
C ALA A 187 2.22 -1.21 -22.00
N LEU A 188 2.13 -0.03 -21.36
CA LEU A 188 1.91 0.07 -19.91
C LEU A 188 0.52 -0.47 -19.52
N PHE A 189 -0.52 -0.12 -20.29
CA PHE A 189 -1.86 -0.63 -20.04
C PHE A 189 -1.95 -2.15 -20.19
N GLU A 190 -1.36 -2.70 -21.26
CA GLU A 190 -1.31 -4.15 -21.49
C GLU A 190 -0.54 -4.88 -20.37
N ALA A 191 0.62 -4.37 -19.98
CA ALA A 191 1.40 -4.95 -18.87
C ALA A 191 0.63 -4.94 -17.55
N ARG A 192 -0.07 -3.83 -17.23
CA ARG A 192 -0.90 -3.73 -16.03
C ARG A 192 -2.10 -4.67 -16.08
N LEU A 193 -2.79 -4.77 -17.21
CA LEU A 193 -3.91 -5.69 -17.39
C LEU A 193 -3.46 -7.14 -17.22
N ASN A 194 -2.35 -7.53 -17.86
CA ASN A 194 -1.79 -8.88 -17.72
C ASN A 194 -1.43 -9.19 -16.27
N ASN A 195 -0.85 -8.25 -15.54
CA ASN A 195 -0.55 -8.42 -14.11
C ASN A 195 -1.83 -8.62 -13.28
N MET A 196 -2.89 -7.86 -13.55
CA MET A 196 -4.18 -8.04 -12.88
C MET A 196 -4.78 -9.43 -13.17
N LEU A 197 -4.79 -9.84 -14.43
CA LEU A 197 -5.38 -11.12 -14.85
C LEU A 197 -4.60 -12.32 -14.35
N SER A 198 -3.28 -12.21 -14.18
CA SER A 198 -2.45 -13.26 -13.57
C SER A 198 -2.80 -13.54 -12.10
N ARG A 199 -3.52 -12.63 -11.44
CA ARG A 199 -3.98 -12.72 -10.06
C ARG A 199 -5.49 -12.50 -9.95
N ARG A 200 -6.23 -13.19 -10.81
CA ARG A 200 -7.70 -13.14 -10.80
C ARG A 200 -8.27 -13.55 -9.45
N ASP A 201 -7.66 -14.52 -8.79
CA ASP A 201 -7.99 -14.97 -7.43
C ASP A 201 -8.00 -13.79 -6.42
N HIS A 202 -7.01 -12.90 -6.52
CA HIS A 202 -6.94 -11.71 -5.69
C HIS A 202 -8.09 -10.74 -5.99
N LEU A 203 -8.38 -10.48 -7.26
CA LEU A 203 -9.46 -9.56 -7.64
C LEU A 203 -10.81 -10.04 -7.07
N ASP A 204 -11.13 -11.31 -7.23
CA ASP A 204 -12.35 -11.92 -6.72
C ASP A 204 -12.40 -11.91 -5.19
N ASN A 205 -11.28 -12.19 -4.52
CA ASN A 205 -11.19 -12.17 -3.07
C ASN A 205 -11.31 -10.76 -2.49
N PHE A 206 -10.80 -9.74 -3.21
CA PHE A 206 -10.99 -8.36 -2.77
C PHE A 206 -12.45 -7.93 -2.87
N VAL A 207 -13.15 -8.30 -3.94
CA VAL A 207 -14.61 -8.06 -4.07
C VAL A 207 -15.36 -8.75 -2.94
N LYS A 208 -15.11 -10.04 -2.67
CA LYS A 208 -15.69 -10.77 -1.54
C LYS A 208 -15.40 -10.12 -0.18
N SER A 209 -14.20 -9.58 -0.01
CA SER A 209 -13.83 -8.86 1.22
C SER A 209 -14.64 -7.57 1.39
N LEU A 210 -14.87 -6.81 0.30
CA LEU A 210 -15.72 -5.63 0.32
C LEU A 210 -17.18 -5.95 0.64
N GLU A 211 -17.68 -7.07 0.13
CA GLU A 211 -19.05 -7.57 0.41
C GLU A 211 -19.18 -8.02 1.87
N ALA A 212 -18.18 -8.73 2.39
CA ALA A 212 -18.17 -9.19 3.78
C ALA A 212 -18.00 -8.02 4.78
N ASN A 213 -17.21 -6.99 4.44
CA ASN A 213 -17.01 -5.80 5.25
C ASN A 213 -16.77 -4.55 4.38
N PRO A 214 -17.81 -3.78 4.08
CA PRO A 214 -17.67 -2.50 3.35
C PRO A 214 -16.84 -1.46 4.12
N LYS A 215 -16.69 -1.61 5.45
CA LYS A 215 -15.96 -0.70 6.34
C LYS A 215 -14.58 -1.26 6.73
N GLN A 216 -13.91 -1.98 5.83
CA GLN A 216 -12.59 -2.57 6.13
C GLN A 216 -11.45 -1.54 6.33
N PHE A 217 -11.74 -0.26 6.14
CA PHE A 217 -10.85 0.86 6.46
C PHE A 217 -11.48 1.70 7.58
N PRO A 218 -11.22 1.40 8.86
CA PRO A 218 -11.81 2.11 9.98
C PRO A 218 -11.36 3.59 10.02
N ASP A 219 -12.16 4.45 10.62
CA ASP A 219 -11.79 5.86 10.83
C ASP A 219 -10.82 5.97 12.02
N PHE A 220 -9.57 6.31 11.71
CA PHE A 220 -8.54 6.60 12.72
C PHE A 220 -8.49 8.07 13.15
N GLY A 221 -9.33 8.95 12.57
CA GLY A 221 -9.36 10.37 12.90
C GLY A 221 -9.32 10.68 14.39
N PRO A 222 -10.16 10.04 15.22
CA PRO A 222 -10.18 10.29 16.68
C PRO A 222 -8.88 9.92 17.42
N ARG A 223 -8.02 9.11 16.80
CA ARG A 223 -6.80 8.58 17.40
C ARG A 223 -5.51 9.19 16.83
N LEU A 224 -5.60 10.07 15.85
CA LEU A 224 -4.39 10.62 15.18
C LEU A 224 -3.47 11.39 16.14
N GLY A 225 -4.03 12.03 17.18
CA GLY A 225 -3.25 12.69 18.23
C GLY A 225 -2.37 11.75 19.08
N GLU A 226 -2.55 10.42 18.98
CA GLU A 226 -1.68 9.43 19.63
C GLU A 226 -0.37 9.19 18.86
N ILE A 227 -0.26 9.67 17.60
CA ILE A 227 0.92 9.48 16.76
C ILE A 227 1.99 10.48 17.17
N SER A 228 3.05 9.99 17.81
CA SER A 228 4.21 10.80 18.22
C SER A 228 5.35 10.82 17.20
N ALA A 229 5.35 9.92 16.22
CA ALA A 229 6.37 9.85 15.20
C ALA A 229 6.33 11.09 14.29
N PRO A 230 7.48 11.73 13.98
CA PRO A 230 7.52 12.80 12.99
C PRO A 230 6.91 12.33 11.67
N THR A 231 5.89 13.06 11.20
CA THR A 231 5.06 12.64 10.06
C THR A 231 5.15 13.65 8.92
N LEU A 232 5.46 13.13 7.71
CA LEU A 232 5.35 13.87 6.46
C LEU A 232 4.09 13.43 5.71
N ILE A 233 3.25 14.38 5.34
CA ILE A 233 2.03 14.15 4.55
C ILE A 233 2.26 14.69 3.14
N VAL A 234 2.11 13.82 2.14
CA VAL A 234 2.23 14.16 0.71
C VAL A 234 0.89 13.89 0.05
N TRP A 235 0.33 14.90 -0.64
CA TRP A 235 -1.01 14.80 -1.21
C TRP A 235 -1.14 15.48 -2.55
N GLY A 236 -1.87 14.85 -3.46
CA GLY A 236 -2.26 15.46 -4.73
C GLY A 236 -3.37 16.49 -4.51
N ARG A 237 -3.15 17.74 -4.94
CA ARG A 237 -4.16 18.80 -4.80
C ARG A 237 -5.50 18.44 -5.45
N ASN A 238 -5.44 17.74 -6.59
CA ASN A 238 -6.61 17.36 -7.39
C ASN A 238 -6.91 15.85 -7.29
N ASP A 239 -6.59 15.22 -6.15
CA ASP A 239 -6.83 13.79 -5.94
C ASP A 239 -8.34 13.50 -5.97
N ARG A 240 -8.76 12.67 -6.94
CA ARG A 240 -10.17 12.27 -7.17
C ARG A 240 -10.48 10.90 -6.56
N PHE A 241 -9.49 10.25 -5.93
CA PHE A 241 -9.65 9.01 -5.16
C PHE A 241 -9.83 9.30 -3.69
N VAL A 242 -8.81 9.90 -3.07
CA VAL A 242 -8.83 10.32 -1.67
C VAL A 242 -8.75 11.85 -1.66
N PRO A 243 -9.87 12.55 -1.46
CA PRO A 243 -9.93 14.00 -1.53
C PRO A 243 -8.94 14.67 -0.59
N MET A 244 -8.43 15.84 -0.99
CA MET A 244 -7.39 16.57 -0.26
C MET A 244 -7.79 16.90 1.19
N ASP A 245 -9.07 17.07 1.48
CA ASP A 245 -9.55 17.33 2.85
C ASP A 245 -9.29 16.14 3.79
N ALA A 246 -9.19 14.89 3.27
CA ALA A 246 -8.73 13.76 4.05
C ALA A 246 -7.26 13.91 4.48
N GLY A 247 -6.42 14.49 3.62
CA GLY A 247 -5.04 14.85 3.96
C GLY A 247 -4.96 15.97 5.00
N LEU A 248 -5.82 16.98 4.91
CA LEU A 248 -5.89 18.05 5.91
C LEU A 248 -6.29 17.54 7.29
N ARG A 249 -7.12 16.51 7.37
CA ARG A 249 -7.49 15.86 8.64
C ARG A 249 -6.34 15.12 9.33
N LEU A 250 -5.30 14.76 8.59
CA LEU A 250 -4.08 14.16 9.17
C LEU A 250 -3.22 15.20 9.90
N HIS A 251 -3.51 16.47 9.71
CA HIS A 251 -2.79 17.58 10.33
C HIS A 251 -3.48 17.94 11.66
N VAL A 252 -3.05 17.27 12.73
CA VAL A 252 -3.53 17.47 14.11
C VAL A 252 -2.47 18.16 14.95
#